data_e3a0afe3fd87a8f77a81211cc8feb215
#
_entry.id   e3a0afe3fd87a8f77a81211cc8feb215
#
_cell.length_a   1.000
_cell.length_b   1.000
_cell.length_c   1.000
_cell.angle_alpha   90.00
_cell.angle_beta   90.00
_cell.angle_gamma   90.00
#
_symmetry.space_group_name_H-M   'P 1'
#
loop_
_entity.id
_entity.type
_entity.pdbx_description
1 polymer ?
#
loop_
_entity_poly.entity_id
_entity_poly.type
_entity_poly.pdbx_seq_one_letter_code
_entity_poly.pdbx_strand_id
1 'polypeptide(L)' 'MPFNSDNLMIFLTVLEKGSFSAAARALHRVPSAVSMAIANLEAELG' A
#
# COMPACT_ATOMS: atom_id res chain seq x y z
N MET A 1 16.17 0.08 -8.64
CA MET A 1 14.90 -0.67 -8.58
C MET A 1 13.76 0.19 -9.06
N PRO A 2 12.99 -0.27 -10.02
CA PRO A 2 11.84 0.49 -10.47
C PRO A 2 10.70 0.53 -9.45
N PHE A 3 10.64 -0.45 -8.55
CA PHE A 3 9.59 -0.50 -7.55
C PHE A 3 10.13 -0.26 -6.15
N ASN A 4 9.32 0.42 -5.36
CA ASN A 4 9.55 0.51 -3.93
C ASN A 4 8.94 -0.73 -3.29
N SER A 5 9.79 -1.56 -2.68
CA SER A 5 9.34 -2.82 -2.07
C SER A 5 8.32 -2.57 -0.96
N ASP A 6 8.45 -1.47 -0.25
CA ASP A 6 7.51 -1.12 0.81
C ASP A 6 6.11 -0.86 0.24
N ASN A 7 6.04 -0.14 -0.89
CA ASN A 7 4.76 0.12 -1.55
C ASN A 7 4.12 -1.17 -2.02
N LEU A 8 4.92 -2.09 -2.55
CA LEU A 8 4.40 -3.38 -3.01
C LEU A 8 3.85 -4.18 -1.84
N MET A 9 4.57 -4.20 -0.71
CA MET A 9 4.12 -4.91 0.47
C MET A 9 2.79 -4.34 0.98
N ILE A 10 2.66 -3.02 0.97
CA ILE A 10 1.42 -2.36 1.38
C ILE A 10 0.28 -2.77 0.47
N PHE A 11 0.53 -2.79 -0.84
CA PHE A 11 -0.47 -3.20 -1.82
C PHE A 11 -0.96 -4.63 -1.55
N LEU A 12 -0.01 -5.55 -1.34
CA LEU A 12 -0.35 -6.94 -1.06
C LEU A 12 -1.15 -7.06 0.23
N THR A 13 -0.81 -6.26 1.23
CA THR A 13 -1.54 -6.25 2.50
C THR A 13 -2.98 -5.77 2.30
N VAL A 14 -3.18 -4.77 1.44
CA VAL A 14 -4.53 -4.30 1.13
C VAL A 14 -5.36 -5.41 0.49
N LEU A 15 -4.75 -6.16 -0.44
CA LEU A 15 -5.45 -7.28 -1.07
C LEU A 15 -5.80 -8.35 -0.05
N GLU A 16 -4.89 -8.63 0.85
CA GLU A 16 -5.09 -9.67 1.86
C GLU A 16 -6.17 -9.27 2.86
N LYS A 17 -6.14 -8.03 3.32
CA LYS A 17 -7.07 -7.55 4.34
C LYS A 17 -8.41 -7.10 3.79
N GLY A 18 -8.46 -6.79 2.52
CA GLY A 18 -9.69 -6.42 1.85
C GLY A 18 -10.08 -4.96 1.96
N SER A 19 -9.31 -4.13 2.66
CA SER A 19 -9.59 -2.70 2.73
C SER A 19 -8.34 -1.93 3.13
N PHE A 20 -8.31 -0.65 2.76
CA PHE A 20 -7.20 0.24 3.13
C PHE A 20 -7.12 0.42 4.64
N SER A 21 -8.26 0.57 5.30
CA SER A 21 -8.30 0.76 6.76
C SER A 21 -7.75 -0.46 7.49
N ALA A 22 -8.14 -1.65 7.07
CA ALA A 22 -7.67 -2.88 7.69
C ALA A 22 -6.17 -3.06 7.45
N ALA A 23 -5.69 -2.73 6.25
CA ALA A 23 -4.27 -2.82 5.93
C ALA A 23 -3.47 -1.82 6.76
N ALA A 24 -3.97 -0.59 6.89
CA ALA A 24 -3.29 0.43 7.70
C ALA A 24 -3.16 -0.02 9.14
N ARG A 25 -4.21 -0.60 9.69
CA ARG A 25 -4.19 -1.10 11.06
C ARG A 25 -3.18 -2.22 11.21
N ALA A 26 -3.16 -3.15 10.27
CA ALA A 26 -2.23 -4.28 10.32
C ALA A 26 -0.78 -3.82 10.22
N LEU A 27 -0.54 -2.73 9.49
CA LEU A 27 0.81 -2.21 9.26
C LEU A 27 1.19 -1.11 10.26
N HIS A 28 0.29 -0.75 11.17
CA HIS A 28 0.50 0.34 12.13
C HIS A 28 0.76 1.66 11.43
N ARG A 29 -0.02 1.94 10.38
CA ARG A 29 0.08 3.16 9.60
C ARG A 29 -1.28 3.83 9.50
N VAL A 30 -1.28 5.13 9.15
CA VAL A 30 -2.54 5.82 8.91
C VAL A 30 -3.07 5.44 7.52
N PRO A 31 -4.41 5.42 7.32
CA PRO A 31 -4.97 5.05 6.02
C PRO A 31 -4.48 5.92 4.87
N SER A 32 -4.23 7.21 5.12
CA SER A 32 -3.73 8.10 4.07
C SER A 32 -2.35 7.67 3.57
N ALA A 33 -1.51 7.11 4.45
CA ALA A 33 -0.20 6.60 4.06
C ALA A 33 -0.34 5.39 3.15
N VAL A 34 -1.30 4.51 3.45
CA VAL A 34 -1.57 3.34 2.62
C VAL A 34 -2.08 3.78 1.24
N SER A 35 -3.01 4.72 1.22
CA SER A 35 -3.55 5.24 -0.03
C SER A 35 -2.45 5.86 -0.90
N MET A 36 -1.56 6.62 -0.28
CA MET A 36 -0.45 7.25 -1.00
C MET A 36 0.52 6.21 -1.55
N ALA A 37 0.80 5.16 -0.78
CA ALA A 37 1.69 4.09 -1.24
C ALA A 37 1.10 3.40 -2.48
N ILE A 38 -0.20 3.16 -2.49
CA ILE A 38 -0.87 2.54 -3.62
C ILE A 38 -0.82 3.47 -4.84
N ALA A 39 -1.06 4.77 -4.63
CA ALA A 39 -0.99 5.73 -5.73
C ALA A 39 0.42 5.78 -6.32
N ASN A 40 1.45 5.74 -5.48
CA ASN A 40 2.82 5.74 -5.94
C ASN A 40 3.13 4.49 -6.75
N LEU A 41 2.65 3.35 -6.30
CA LEU A 41 2.85 2.10 -7.02
C LEU A 41 2.17 2.13 -8.38
N GLU A 42 0.96 2.64 -8.45
CA GLU A 42 0.24 2.77 -9.71
C GLU A 42 0.98 3.67 -10.68
N ALA A 43 1.57 4.75 -10.17
CA ALA A 43 2.34 5.65 -10.99
C ALA A 43 3.58 4.96 -11.56
N GLU A 44 4.21 4.10 -10.78
CA GLU A 44 5.39 3.35 -11.24
C GLU A 44 5.02 2.30 -12.28
N LEU A 45 3.85 1.71 -12.16
CA LEU A 45 3.39 0.71 -13.12
C LEU A 45 2.93 1.33 -14.43
N GLY A 46 2.62 2.57 -14.40
CA GLY A 46 2.30 3.20 -15.58
C GLY A 46 1.15 3.86 -15.93
#